data_0b668db97cf5f529604d614955189a04
#
_entry.id   0b668db97cf5f529604d614955189a04
#
_cell.length_a   1.000
_cell.length_b   1.000
_cell.length_c   1.000
_cell.angle_alpha   90.00
_cell.angle_beta   90.00
_cell.angle_gamma   90.00
#
_symmetry.space_group_name_H-M   'P 1'
#
loop_
_entity.id
_entity.type
_entity.pdbx_description
1 polymer ?
#
loop_
_entity_poly.entity_id
_entity_poly.type
_entity_poly.pdbx_seq_one_letter_code
_entity_poly.pdbx_strand_id
1 'polypeptide(L)'
;MSSIGKPQSLFILTGASRGLGAALAQALMQPGHRLICVARGDNAELRAQAAAAGVALDWHQIDLTDAHAAEAWMTKTLAALPAHKNVTLVLNAGAVEPIGTIDTLRADTLLPHLQLNLAGPMALTAALLRGTAGWGAQRRVLAISSGAARRPIAGWAAYCTGKAGLDMFVRALNADGDASVRAVALAPGVIDTDMQRTIRGADFAGVQRFRDLHAHGELVSPQDAAARIAAYLVRPDFGATELDDLRNYA
;
A
#
# COMPACT_ATOMS: atom_id res chain seq x y z
N MET A 1 27.52 24.28 6.42
CA MET A 1 26.83 23.02 6.72
C MET A 1 25.38 23.34 6.97
N SER A 2 24.52 23.10 6.00
CA SER A 2 23.08 23.38 6.11
C SER A 2 22.49 22.36 7.09
N SER A 3 21.92 22.81 8.20
CA SER A 3 21.18 21.95 9.13
C SER A 3 19.96 21.42 8.38
N ILE A 4 20.03 20.20 7.89
CA ILE A 4 18.84 19.49 7.41
C ILE A 4 17.91 19.41 8.62
N GLY A 5 16.85 20.20 8.63
CA GLY A 5 15.84 20.21 9.68
C GLY A 5 15.34 18.78 9.90
N LYS A 6 14.96 18.43 11.14
CA LYS A 6 14.41 17.08 11.45
C LYS A 6 13.25 16.79 10.48
N PRO A 7 13.18 15.57 9.88
CA PRO A 7 12.09 15.20 8.99
C PRO A 7 10.75 15.47 9.67
N GLN A 8 9.86 16.20 8.99
CA GLN A 8 8.55 16.55 9.55
C GLN A 8 7.49 15.49 9.23
N SER A 9 7.70 14.74 8.15
CA SER A 9 6.76 13.73 7.67
C SER A 9 7.42 12.37 7.60
N LEU A 10 6.78 11.38 8.21
CA LEU A 10 7.16 9.97 8.17
C LEU A 10 6.23 9.23 7.22
N PHE A 11 6.80 8.53 6.25
CA PHE A 11 6.08 7.63 5.37
C PHE A 11 6.52 6.19 5.63
N ILE A 12 5.57 5.31 5.88
CA ILE A 12 5.80 3.87 6.04
C ILE A 12 5.09 3.19 4.86
N LEU A 13 5.86 2.50 4.00
CA LEU A 13 5.37 1.94 2.76
C LEU A 13 5.59 0.44 2.69
N THR A 14 4.53 -0.33 2.51
CA THR A 14 4.59 -1.77 2.34
C THR A 14 4.70 -2.16 0.87
N GLY A 15 5.44 -3.25 0.57
CA GLY A 15 5.60 -3.75 -0.81
C GLY A 15 6.47 -2.86 -1.69
N ALA A 16 7.51 -2.23 -1.13
CA ALA A 16 8.34 -1.23 -1.80
C ALA A 16 9.42 -1.79 -2.73
N SER A 17 9.57 -3.13 -2.85
CA SER A 17 10.71 -3.71 -3.59
C SER A 17 10.60 -3.59 -5.11
N ARG A 18 9.40 -3.44 -5.68
CA ARG A 18 9.14 -3.38 -7.12
C ARG A 18 7.81 -2.73 -7.46
N GLY A 19 7.57 -2.54 -8.76
CA GLY A 19 6.28 -2.07 -9.30
C GLY A 19 5.83 -0.75 -8.72
N LEU A 20 4.54 -0.64 -8.41
CA LEU A 20 3.94 0.57 -7.84
C LEU A 20 4.61 1.00 -6.54
N GLY A 21 4.93 0.05 -5.64
CA GLY A 21 5.53 0.37 -4.35
C GLY A 21 6.92 1.01 -4.48
N ALA A 22 7.77 0.49 -5.38
CA ALA A 22 9.09 1.10 -5.63
C ALA A 22 8.95 2.49 -6.26
N ALA A 23 8.08 2.65 -7.25
CA ALA A 23 7.82 3.93 -7.89
C ALA A 23 7.24 4.95 -6.89
N LEU A 24 6.35 4.52 -5.98
CA LEU A 24 5.78 5.41 -4.96
C LEU A 24 6.82 5.80 -3.91
N ALA A 25 7.69 4.87 -3.47
CA ALA A 25 8.80 5.22 -2.59
C ALA A 25 9.70 6.29 -3.24
N GLN A 26 10.01 6.15 -4.53
CA GLN A 26 10.78 7.14 -5.28
C GLN A 26 10.06 8.50 -5.35
N ALA A 27 8.76 8.52 -5.67
CA ALA A 27 7.97 9.76 -5.73
C ALA A 27 7.87 10.48 -4.36
N LEU A 28 7.95 9.73 -3.25
CA LEU A 28 7.94 10.26 -1.89
C LEU A 28 9.33 10.69 -1.38
N MET A 29 10.41 10.50 -2.15
CA MET A 29 11.76 10.97 -1.80
C MET A 29 11.86 12.48 -1.97
N GLN A 30 11.35 13.23 -0.98
CA GLN A 30 11.33 14.69 -0.99
C GLN A 30 12.08 15.24 0.24
N PRO A 31 12.68 16.44 0.16
CA PRO A 31 13.26 17.10 1.31
C PRO A 31 12.27 17.20 2.48
N GLY A 32 12.72 16.85 3.69
CA GLY A 32 11.88 16.85 4.90
C GLY A 32 11.02 15.60 5.09
N HIS A 33 11.14 14.60 4.21
CA HIS A 33 10.53 13.29 4.38
C HIS A 33 11.52 12.29 4.99
N ARG A 34 11.00 11.35 5.75
CA ARG A 34 11.65 10.09 6.14
C ARG A 34 10.80 8.95 5.62
N LEU A 35 11.44 7.99 4.97
CA LEU A 35 10.78 6.81 4.44
C LEU A 35 11.20 5.57 5.22
N ILE A 36 10.24 4.72 5.55
CA ILE A 36 10.45 3.35 6.02
C ILE A 36 9.78 2.43 5.01
N CYS A 37 10.61 1.68 4.29
CA CYS A 37 10.17 0.76 3.27
C CYS A 37 10.26 -0.67 3.78
N VAL A 38 9.19 -1.45 3.62
CA VAL A 38 9.14 -2.85 4.01
C VAL A 38 8.67 -3.73 2.86
N ALA A 39 9.41 -4.80 2.61
CA ALA A 39 9.11 -5.81 1.61
C ALA A 39 9.87 -7.10 1.92
N ARG A 40 9.53 -8.21 1.25
CA ARG A 40 10.29 -9.47 1.36
C ARG A 40 11.66 -9.38 0.69
N GLY A 41 11.73 -8.72 -0.47
CA GLY A 41 12.96 -8.53 -1.22
C GLY A 41 13.64 -7.20 -0.92
N ASP A 42 14.90 -7.07 -1.31
CA ASP A 42 15.67 -5.82 -1.25
C ASP A 42 15.46 -4.98 -2.53
N ASN A 43 15.76 -3.69 -2.44
CA ASN A 43 15.91 -2.78 -3.57
C ASN A 43 17.09 -1.84 -3.32
N ALA A 44 18.29 -2.32 -3.71
CA ALA A 44 19.54 -1.58 -3.52
C ALA A 44 19.57 -0.27 -4.32
N GLU A 45 18.95 -0.24 -5.51
CA GLU A 45 18.85 0.95 -6.34
C GLU A 45 18.05 2.06 -5.65
N LEU A 46 16.89 1.72 -5.10
CA LEU A 46 16.06 2.67 -4.36
C LEU A 46 16.79 3.26 -3.15
N ARG A 47 17.56 2.43 -2.42
CA ARG A 47 18.40 2.91 -1.31
C ARG A 47 19.51 3.85 -1.76
N ALA A 48 20.15 3.54 -2.90
CA ALA A 48 21.18 4.42 -3.48
C ALA A 48 20.58 5.76 -3.94
N GLN A 49 19.40 5.74 -4.56
CA GLN A 49 18.68 6.95 -4.96
C GLN A 49 18.32 7.82 -3.75
N ALA A 50 17.84 7.23 -2.65
CA ALA A 50 17.52 7.96 -1.42
C ALA A 50 18.77 8.60 -0.82
N ALA A 51 19.89 7.89 -0.79
CA ALA A 51 21.17 8.42 -0.31
C ALA A 51 21.65 9.60 -1.18
N ALA A 52 21.55 9.48 -2.50
CA ALA A 52 21.92 10.54 -3.44
C ALA A 52 21.01 11.78 -3.29
N ALA A 53 19.73 11.58 -2.98
CA ALA A 53 18.78 12.66 -2.72
C ALA A 53 18.87 13.25 -1.30
N GLY A 54 19.70 12.71 -0.43
CA GLY A 54 19.82 13.13 0.98
C GLY A 54 18.57 12.85 1.81
N VAL A 55 17.76 11.86 1.41
CA VAL A 55 16.54 11.46 2.08
C VAL A 55 16.78 10.26 2.98
N ALA A 56 16.35 10.33 4.24
CA ALA A 56 16.43 9.21 5.17
C ALA A 56 15.47 8.09 4.72
N LEU A 57 16.05 6.94 4.38
CA LEU A 57 15.30 5.75 4.00
C LEU A 57 15.80 4.55 4.81
N ASP A 58 14.91 3.98 5.62
CA ASP A 58 15.15 2.73 6.34
C ASP A 58 14.49 1.58 5.55
N TRP A 59 15.24 0.51 5.30
CA TRP A 59 14.76 -0.67 4.57
C TRP A 59 14.64 -1.87 5.49
N HIS A 60 13.48 -2.52 5.48
CA HIS A 60 13.23 -3.71 6.29
C HIS A 60 12.73 -4.88 5.43
N GLN A 61 13.35 -6.04 5.61
CA GLN A 61 12.91 -7.28 4.96
C GLN A 61 12.01 -8.05 5.92
N ILE A 62 10.69 -8.01 5.64
CA ILE A 62 9.65 -8.63 6.45
C ILE A 62 8.67 -9.35 5.51
N ASP A 63 8.29 -10.57 5.87
CA ASP A 63 7.16 -11.26 5.24
C ASP A 63 5.85 -10.81 5.90
N LEU A 64 5.06 -10.06 5.15
CA LEU A 64 3.78 -9.51 5.63
C LEU A 64 2.63 -10.54 5.60
N THR A 65 2.89 -11.77 5.18
CA THR A 65 1.96 -12.89 5.39
C THR A 65 1.95 -13.38 6.84
N ASP A 66 2.97 -13.03 7.64
CA ASP A 66 2.97 -13.18 9.09
C ASP A 66 2.54 -11.87 9.75
N ALA A 67 1.25 -11.78 10.09
CA ALA A 67 0.68 -10.59 10.70
C ALA A 67 1.27 -10.30 12.09
N HIS A 68 1.67 -11.34 12.85
CA HIS A 68 2.32 -11.15 14.15
C HIS A 68 3.72 -10.57 14.02
N ALA A 69 4.51 -11.10 13.09
CA ALA A 69 5.83 -10.55 12.79
C ALA A 69 5.74 -9.10 12.28
N ALA A 70 4.76 -8.80 11.43
CA ALA A 70 4.50 -7.45 10.92
C ALA A 70 4.14 -6.47 12.04
N GLU A 71 3.25 -6.86 12.97
CA GLU A 71 2.86 -6.07 14.15
C GLU A 71 4.05 -5.81 15.08
N ALA A 72 4.79 -6.85 15.42
CA ALA A 72 5.97 -6.75 16.29
C ALA A 72 7.05 -5.84 15.69
N TRP A 73 7.30 -5.98 14.38
CA TRP A 73 8.21 -5.11 13.64
C TRP A 73 7.79 -3.64 13.70
N MET A 74 6.52 -3.34 13.40
CA MET A 74 6.01 -1.97 13.43
C MET A 74 6.14 -1.37 14.82
N THR A 75 5.76 -2.11 15.86
CA THR A 75 5.86 -1.68 17.26
C THR A 75 7.31 -1.35 17.64
N LYS A 76 8.26 -2.23 17.33
CA LYS A 76 9.69 -2.02 17.59
C LYS A 76 10.23 -0.81 16.82
N THR A 77 9.86 -0.68 15.56
CA THR A 77 10.32 0.40 14.69
C THR A 77 9.87 1.76 15.22
N LEU A 78 8.60 1.90 15.57
CA LEU A 78 8.05 3.16 16.09
C LEU A 78 8.63 3.54 17.46
N ALA A 79 8.88 2.56 18.32
CA ALA A 79 9.50 2.80 19.63
C ALA A 79 10.92 3.37 19.54
N ALA A 80 11.63 3.12 18.43
CA ALA A 80 12.97 3.63 18.19
C ALA A 80 12.99 5.01 17.49
N LEU A 81 11.85 5.54 17.10
CA LEU A 81 11.76 6.79 16.35
C LEU A 81 11.38 7.98 17.24
N PRO A 82 11.89 9.18 16.93
CA PRO A 82 11.35 10.40 17.52
C PRO A 82 9.93 10.65 16.98
N ALA A 83 9.13 11.37 17.74
CA ALA A 83 7.81 11.79 17.30
C ALA A 83 7.87 12.63 16.01
N HIS A 84 6.97 12.36 15.08
CA HIS A 84 6.77 13.10 13.83
C HIS A 84 5.38 13.75 13.84
N LYS A 85 5.24 14.93 13.23
CA LYS A 85 3.97 15.65 13.15
C LYS A 85 2.99 15.01 12.18
N ASN A 86 3.51 14.46 11.07
CA ASN A 86 2.72 13.81 10.05
C ASN A 86 3.23 12.39 9.86
N VAL A 87 2.34 11.41 9.95
CA VAL A 87 2.65 10.00 9.76
C VAL A 87 1.70 9.44 8.71
N THR A 88 2.25 8.87 7.65
CA THR A 88 1.49 8.24 6.58
C THR A 88 1.86 6.78 6.45
N LEU A 89 0.88 5.90 6.58
CA LEU A 89 1.02 4.48 6.28
C LEU A 89 0.41 4.18 4.92
N VAL A 90 1.21 3.62 4.01
CA VAL A 90 0.75 3.17 2.70
C VAL A 90 0.74 1.64 2.66
N LEU A 91 -0.44 1.08 2.69
CA LEU A 91 -0.72 -0.34 2.62
C LEU A 91 -0.79 -0.77 1.15
N ASN A 92 0.39 -0.93 0.51
CA ASN A 92 0.49 -1.25 -0.91
C ASN A 92 0.80 -2.74 -1.17
N ALA A 93 1.45 -3.44 -0.24
CA ALA A 93 1.72 -4.87 -0.40
C ALA A 93 0.43 -5.66 -0.66
N GLY A 94 0.49 -6.55 -1.64
CA GLY A 94 -0.65 -7.39 -2.00
C GLY A 94 -0.31 -8.35 -3.14
N ALA A 95 -1.12 -9.40 -3.28
CA ALA A 95 -1.04 -10.38 -4.34
C ALA A 95 -2.42 -10.69 -4.88
N VAL A 96 -2.52 -11.01 -6.17
CA VAL A 96 -3.78 -11.43 -6.81
C VAL A 96 -4.04 -12.92 -6.62
N GLU A 97 -2.97 -13.72 -6.56
CA GLU A 97 -3.06 -15.17 -6.39
C GLU A 97 -3.56 -15.57 -4.99
N PRO A 98 -4.32 -16.66 -4.89
CA PRO A 98 -4.64 -17.63 -5.94
C PRO A 98 -5.74 -17.16 -6.89
N ILE A 99 -5.61 -17.51 -8.18
CA ILE A 99 -6.62 -17.30 -9.22
C ILE A 99 -7.24 -18.66 -9.57
N GLY A 100 -8.55 -18.77 -9.50
CA GLY A 100 -9.31 -19.98 -9.80
C GLY A 100 -10.73 -19.92 -9.22
N THR A 101 -11.57 -20.88 -9.62
CA THR A 101 -12.91 -21.03 -9.04
C THR A 101 -12.81 -21.49 -7.58
N ILE A 102 -13.80 -21.16 -6.77
CA ILE A 102 -13.74 -21.39 -5.31
C ILE A 102 -13.49 -22.85 -4.92
N ASP A 103 -13.98 -23.79 -5.72
CA ASP A 103 -13.81 -25.24 -5.52
C ASP A 103 -12.37 -25.72 -5.79
N THR A 104 -11.56 -24.94 -6.50
CA THR A 104 -10.15 -25.23 -6.75
C THR A 104 -9.21 -24.63 -5.71
N LEU A 105 -9.68 -23.67 -4.91
CA LEU A 105 -8.87 -22.97 -3.92
C LEU A 105 -8.69 -23.82 -2.65
N ARG A 106 -7.51 -23.76 -2.06
CA ARG A 106 -7.11 -24.54 -0.86
C ARG A 106 -6.75 -23.60 0.28
N ALA A 107 -6.92 -24.05 1.51
CA ALA A 107 -6.63 -23.27 2.71
C ALA A 107 -5.16 -22.80 2.78
N ASP A 108 -4.22 -23.65 2.32
CA ASP A 108 -2.78 -23.35 2.29
C ASP A 108 -2.40 -22.18 1.35
N THR A 109 -3.25 -21.86 0.37
CA THR A 109 -3.07 -20.69 -0.50
C THR A 109 -3.99 -19.52 -0.09
N LEU A 110 -5.19 -19.79 0.44
CA LEU A 110 -6.14 -18.78 0.87
C LEU A 110 -5.67 -18.02 2.11
N LEU A 111 -5.17 -18.72 3.13
CA LEU A 111 -4.78 -18.10 4.39
C LEU A 111 -3.62 -17.09 4.20
N PRO A 112 -2.50 -17.41 3.54
CA PRO A 112 -1.45 -16.43 3.28
C PRO A 112 -1.93 -15.26 2.43
N HIS A 113 -2.85 -15.50 1.47
CA HIS A 113 -3.44 -14.43 0.68
C HIS A 113 -4.23 -13.44 1.54
N LEU A 114 -5.12 -13.94 2.41
CA LEU A 114 -5.91 -13.09 3.31
C LEU A 114 -5.04 -12.41 4.37
N GLN A 115 -4.00 -13.05 4.83
CA GLN A 115 -3.03 -12.43 5.72
C GLN A 115 -2.33 -11.24 5.05
N LEU A 116 -1.82 -11.40 3.82
CA LEU A 116 -1.15 -10.33 3.10
C LEU A 116 -2.10 -9.18 2.72
N ASN A 117 -3.30 -9.50 2.21
CA ASN A 117 -4.20 -8.49 1.64
C ASN A 117 -5.15 -7.84 2.65
N LEU A 118 -5.32 -8.43 3.84
CA LEU A 118 -6.29 -7.96 4.85
C LEU A 118 -5.72 -7.94 6.27
N ALA A 119 -5.38 -9.08 6.86
CA ALA A 119 -5.00 -9.15 8.27
C ALA A 119 -3.71 -8.38 8.58
N GLY A 120 -2.68 -8.51 7.74
CA GLY A 120 -1.43 -7.77 7.86
C GLY A 120 -1.63 -6.24 7.80
N PRO A 121 -2.33 -5.68 6.81
CA PRO A 121 -2.77 -4.29 6.79
C PRO A 121 -3.47 -3.82 8.08
N MET A 122 -4.40 -4.60 8.61
CA MET A 122 -5.08 -4.28 9.87
C MET A 122 -4.12 -4.27 11.07
N ALA A 123 -3.27 -5.30 11.19
CA ALA A 123 -2.29 -5.41 12.26
C ALA A 123 -1.25 -4.26 12.23
N LEU A 124 -0.74 -3.92 11.05
CA LEU A 124 0.17 -2.79 10.86
C LEU A 124 -0.48 -1.46 11.24
N THR A 125 -1.73 -1.24 10.85
CA THR A 125 -2.46 -0.02 11.19
C THR A 125 -2.69 0.07 12.70
N ALA A 126 -3.13 -1.00 13.34
CA ALA A 126 -3.33 -1.05 14.79
C ALA A 126 -2.02 -0.76 15.55
N ALA A 127 -0.90 -1.36 15.13
CA ALA A 127 0.41 -1.11 15.72
C ALA A 127 0.87 0.34 15.50
N LEU A 128 0.63 0.91 14.31
CA LEU A 128 0.93 2.32 14.01
C LEU A 128 0.17 3.24 14.97
N LEU A 129 -1.13 3.06 15.11
CA LEU A 129 -1.97 3.94 15.95
C LEU A 129 -1.57 3.85 17.41
N ARG A 130 -1.30 2.66 17.94
CA ARG A 130 -0.78 2.47 19.30
C ARG A 130 0.59 3.13 19.48
N GLY A 131 1.52 2.89 18.56
CA GLY A 131 2.90 3.38 18.65
C GLY A 131 3.03 4.89 18.49
N THR A 132 2.05 5.56 17.88
CA THR A 132 2.06 7.01 17.64
C THR A 132 1.05 7.79 18.49
N ALA A 133 0.33 7.14 19.42
CA ALA A 133 -0.71 7.77 20.23
C ALA A 133 -0.21 9.00 20.99
N GLY A 134 1.01 8.94 21.55
CA GLY A 134 1.61 10.06 22.30
C GLY A 134 2.32 11.12 21.45
N TRP A 135 2.31 11.02 20.11
CA TRP A 135 3.08 11.93 19.26
C TRP A 135 2.37 13.23 18.91
N GLY A 136 1.05 13.33 19.13
CA GLY A 136 0.23 14.44 18.65
C GLY A 136 0.23 14.56 17.12
N ALA A 137 0.42 13.42 16.43
CA ALA A 137 0.58 13.35 14.99
C ALA A 137 -0.75 13.36 14.25
N GLN A 138 -0.78 13.97 13.06
CA GLN A 138 -1.79 13.67 12.06
C GLN A 138 -1.42 12.37 11.36
N ARG A 139 -2.33 11.40 11.34
CA ARG A 139 -2.12 10.05 10.80
C ARG A 139 -2.97 9.84 9.57
N ARG A 140 -2.31 9.49 8.48
CA ARG A 140 -2.96 9.12 7.21
C ARG A 140 -2.72 7.65 6.94
N VAL A 141 -3.78 6.93 6.60
CA VAL A 141 -3.71 5.53 6.15
C VAL A 141 -4.23 5.47 4.73
N LEU A 142 -3.36 5.15 3.79
CA LEU A 142 -3.73 4.90 2.40
C LEU A 142 -3.66 3.41 2.13
N ALA A 143 -4.79 2.77 1.92
CA ALA A 143 -4.87 1.39 1.48
C ALA A 143 -5.00 1.34 -0.06
N ILE A 144 -4.06 0.69 -0.73
CA ILE A 144 -4.16 0.45 -2.18
C ILE A 144 -5.19 -0.65 -2.40
N SER A 145 -6.38 -0.20 -2.79
CA SER A 145 -7.54 -1.04 -3.10
C SER A 145 -7.57 -1.45 -4.58
N SER A 146 -8.71 -1.86 -5.07
CA SER A 146 -8.91 -2.29 -6.44
C SER A 146 -10.38 -2.14 -6.84
N GLY A 147 -10.65 -2.00 -8.13
CA GLY A 147 -11.99 -2.17 -8.66
C GLY A 147 -12.62 -3.54 -8.33
N ALA A 148 -11.78 -4.56 -8.07
CA ALA A 148 -12.21 -5.89 -7.64
C ALA A 148 -12.83 -5.91 -6.21
N ALA A 149 -12.59 -4.88 -5.39
CA ALA A 149 -13.28 -4.72 -4.11
C ALA A 149 -14.79 -4.42 -4.27
N ARG A 150 -15.16 -3.83 -5.41
CA ARG A 150 -16.49 -3.26 -5.66
C ARG A 150 -17.24 -3.98 -6.78
N ARG A 151 -16.56 -4.81 -7.57
CA ARG A 151 -17.13 -5.60 -8.68
C ARG A 151 -16.53 -6.99 -8.68
N PRO A 152 -17.34 -8.05 -8.65
CA PRO A 152 -16.82 -9.42 -8.67
C PRO A 152 -16.15 -9.72 -10.01
N ILE A 153 -15.07 -10.48 -9.94
CA ILE A 153 -14.36 -11.03 -11.10
C ILE A 153 -14.34 -12.54 -10.92
N ALA A 154 -14.83 -13.28 -11.92
CA ALA A 154 -14.82 -14.73 -11.89
C ALA A 154 -13.37 -15.24 -11.74
N GLY A 155 -13.17 -16.23 -10.86
CA GLY A 155 -11.85 -16.76 -10.54
C GLY A 155 -11.02 -15.92 -9.54
N TRP A 156 -11.56 -14.80 -9.02
CA TRP A 156 -10.84 -13.92 -8.09
C TRP A 156 -11.48 -13.84 -6.70
N ALA A 157 -12.16 -14.90 -6.26
CA ALA A 157 -12.91 -14.88 -5.00
C ALA A 157 -12.03 -14.41 -3.81
N ALA A 158 -10.82 -14.96 -3.67
CA ALA A 158 -9.90 -14.56 -2.61
C ALA A 158 -9.50 -13.08 -2.70
N TYR A 159 -9.11 -12.62 -3.89
CA TYR A 159 -8.66 -11.23 -4.10
C TYR A 159 -9.80 -10.22 -3.93
N CYS A 160 -10.98 -10.50 -4.51
CA CYS A 160 -12.17 -9.66 -4.34
C CYS A 160 -12.54 -9.54 -2.86
N THR A 161 -12.55 -10.66 -2.11
CA THR A 161 -12.85 -10.68 -0.67
C THR A 161 -11.80 -9.91 0.13
N GLY A 162 -10.51 -10.14 -0.12
CA GLY A 162 -9.45 -9.42 0.56
C GLY A 162 -9.52 -7.89 0.34
N LYS A 163 -9.78 -7.46 -0.90
CA LYS A 163 -9.89 -6.03 -1.21
C LYS A 163 -11.20 -5.41 -0.73
N ALA A 164 -12.32 -6.14 -0.77
CA ALA A 164 -13.58 -5.69 -0.19
C ALA A 164 -13.49 -5.57 1.34
N GLY A 165 -12.82 -6.53 1.99
CA GLY A 165 -12.51 -6.47 3.42
C GLY A 165 -11.64 -5.27 3.76
N LEU A 166 -10.64 -4.95 2.94
CA LEU A 166 -9.78 -3.78 3.10
C LEU A 166 -10.56 -2.46 2.94
N ASP A 167 -11.48 -2.38 1.96
CA ASP A 167 -12.39 -1.24 1.79
C ASP A 167 -13.27 -1.06 3.04
N MET A 168 -13.84 -2.15 3.58
CA MET A 168 -14.66 -2.10 4.79
C MET A 168 -13.83 -1.74 6.02
N PHE A 169 -12.61 -2.25 6.13
CA PHE A 169 -11.69 -1.90 7.22
C PHE A 169 -11.40 -0.40 7.28
N VAL A 170 -11.16 0.24 6.14
CA VAL A 170 -10.94 1.70 6.05
C VAL A 170 -12.16 2.47 6.55
N ARG A 171 -13.36 2.05 6.16
CA ARG A 171 -14.62 2.67 6.63
C ARG A 171 -14.81 2.50 8.13
N ALA A 172 -14.57 1.30 8.65
CA ALA A 172 -14.65 1.04 10.09
C ALA A 172 -13.64 1.90 10.88
N LEU A 173 -12.41 2.00 10.38
CA LEU A 173 -11.36 2.83 11.00
C LEU A 173 -11.75 4.32 11.07
N ASN A 174 -12.38 4.86 10.02
CA ASN A 174 -12.88 6.23 10.07
C ASN A 174 -14.10 6.37 11.00
N ALA A 175 -14.94 5.35 11.09
CA ALA A 175 -16.10 5.32 11.99
C ALA A 175 -15.72 5.29 13.49
N ASP A 176 -14.49 4.86 13.84
CA ASP A 176 -13.96 4.97 15.22
C ASP A 176 -13.83 6.42 15.71
N GLY A 177 -13.87 7.40 14.80
CA GLY A 177 -14.05 8.81 15.12
C GLY A 177 -12.82 9.55 15.65
N ASP A 178 -11.60 8.98 15.54
CA ASP A 178 -10.38 9.70 15.90
C ASP A 178 -10.07 10.80 14.87
N ALA A 179 -10.31 12.05 15.23
CA ALA A 179 -10.11 13.21 14.35
C ALA A 179 -8.65 13.38 13.85
N SER A 180 -7.67 12.75 14.50
CA SER A 180 -6.28 12.78 14.08
C SER A 180 -5.94 11.68 13.06
N VAL A 181 -6.90 10.80 12.74
CA VAL A 181 -6.75 9.69 11.76
C VAL A 181 -7.64 9.95 10.57
N ARG A 182 -7.09 9.82 9.37
CA ARG A 182 -7.83 9.81 8.11
C ARG A 182 -7.39 8.62 7.28
N ALA A 183 -8.33 7.80 6.86
CA ALA A 183 -8.05 6.60 6.08
C ALA A 183 -8.81 6.63 4.75
N VAL A 184 -8.14 6.15 3.70
CA VAL A 184 -8.70 6.04 2.34
C VAL A 184 -8.32 4.69 1.74
N ALA A 185 -9.29 4.02 1.12
CA ALA A 185 -9.08 2.89 0.23
C ALA A 185 -9.14 3.40 -1.22
N LEU A 186 -7.98 3.53 -1.85
CA LEU A 186 -7.83 4.10 -3.18
C LEU A 186 -7.64 3.01 -4.24
N ALA A 187 -8.52 2.94 -5.21
CA ALA A 187 -8.34 2.12 -6.40
C ALA A 187 -7.41 2.86 -7.38
N PRO A 188 -6.20 2.34 -7.68
CA PRO A 188 -5.21 3.09 -8.46
C PRO A 188 -5.37 2.96 -9.99
N GLY A 189 -6.39 2.23 -10.45
CA GLY A 189 -6.54 1.84 -11.86
C GLY A 189 -5.79 0.55 -12.20
N VAL A 190 -5.56 0.31 -13.50
CA VAL A 190 -4.83 -0.88 -13.99
C VAL A 190 -3.41 -0.47 -14.33
N ILE A 191 -2.45 -0.91 -13.49
CA ILE A 191 -1.05 -0.47 -13.56
C ILE A 191 -0.19 -1.58 -14.15
N ASP A 192 0.71 -1.28 -15.08
CA ASP A 192 1.60 -2.27 -15.69
C ASP A 192 2.70 -2.73 -14.71
N THR A 193 2.42 -3.82 -14.02
CA THR A 193 3.26 -4.43 -12.99
C THR A 193 3.37 -5.93 -13.20
N ASP A 194 4.22 -6.59 -12.40
CA ASP A 194 4.31 -8.06 -12.37
C ASP A 194 2.95 -8.71 -12.05
N MET A 195 2.13 -8.08 -11.22
CA MET A 195 0.77 -8.57 -10.94
C MET A 195 -0.04 -8.66 -12.25
N GLN A 196 0.08 -7.68 -13.15
CA GLN A 196 -0.58 -7.73 -14.45
C GLN A 196 -0.02 -8.83 -15.35
N ARG A 197 1.30 -9.12 -15.29
CA ARG A 197 1.86 -10.29 -15.99
C ARG A 197 1.28 -11.60 -15.47
N THR A 198 1.18 -11.76 -14.15
CA THR A 198 0.52 -12.91 -13.51
C THR A 198 -0.92 -13.06 -13.97
N ILE A 199 -1.70 -11.97 -13.96
CA ILE A 199 -3.10 -11.96 -14.39
C ILE A 199 -3.24 -12.40 -15.85
N ARG A 200 -2.45 -11.83 -16.77
CA ARG A 200 -2.50 -12.16 -18.20
C ARG A 200 -2.04 -13.60 -18.52
N GLY A 201 -1.18 -14.16 -17.67
CA GLY A 201 -0.72 -15.55 -17.79
C GLY A 201 -1.66 -16.59 -17.18
N ALA A 202 -2.63 -16.18 -16.39
CA ALA A 202 -3.58 -17.08 -15.76
C ALA A 202 -4.72 -17.48 -16.72
N ASP A 203 -5.40 -18.59 -16.38
CA ASP A 203 -6.60 -19.06 -17.06
C ASP A 203 -7.84 -18.84 -16.19
N PHE A 204 -8.65 -17.84 -16.56
CA PHE A 204 -9.93 -17.54 -15.90
C PHE A 204 -10.87 -16.78 -16.86
N ALA A 205 -12.16 -16.84 -16.59
CA ALA A 205 -13.15 -16.11 -17.36
C ALA A 205 -12.89 -14.59 -17.26
N GLY A 206 -12.70 -13.92 -18.40
CA GLY A 206 -12.43 -12.48 -18.44
C GLY A 206 -10.94 -12.11 -18.52
N VAL A 207 -10.01 -13.06 -18.58
CA VAL A 207 -8.56 -12.77 -18.77
C VAL A 207 -8.31 -11.97 -20.06
N GLN A 208 -9.12 -12.18 -21.09
CA GLN A 208 -8.96 -11.51 -22.38
C GLN A 208 -9.00 -9.99 -22.24
N ARG A 209 -9.89 -9.45 -21.40
CA ARG A 209 -9.92 -8.02 -21.10
C ARG A 209 -8.55 -7.45 -20.65
N PHE A 210 -7.81 -8.18 -19.81
CA PHE A 210 -6.51 -7.73 -19.33
C PHE A 210 -5.42 -7.83 -20.40
N ARG A 211 -5.54 -8.83 -21.29
CA ARG A 211 -4.68 -8.96 -22.47
C ARG A 211 -4.92 -7.81 -23.45
N ASP A 212 -6.19 -7.45 -23.70
CA ASP A 212 -6.57 -6.35 -24.58
C ASP A 212 -6.06 -5.00 -24.05
N LEU A 213 -6.25 -4.70 -22.76
CA LEU A 213 -5.73 -3.48 -22.13
C LEU A 213 -4.21 -3.34 -22.31
N HIS A 214 -3.47 -4.44 -22.20
CA HIS A 214 -2.02 -4.42 -22.44
C HIS A 214 -1.71 -4.24 -23.92
N ALA A 215 -2.39 -4.95 -24.82
CA ALA A 215 -2.16 -4.87 -26.26
C ALA A 215 -2.44 -3.48 -26.84
N HIS A 216 -3.42 -2.76 -26.27
CA HIS A 216 -3.79 -1.41 -26.67
C HIS A 216 -3.00 -0.31 -25.95
N GLY A 217 -2.07 -0.65 -25.05
CA GLY A 217 -1.29 0.33 -24.30
C GLY A 217 -2.09 1.14 -23.27
N GLU A 218 -3.20 0.58 -22.77
CA GLU A 218 -4.12 1.25 -21.84
C GLU A 218 -3.71 1.07 -20.35
N LEU A 219 -2.59 0.41 -20.10
CA LEU A 219 -2.06 0.27 -18.75
C LEU A 219 -1.30 1.54 -18.33
N VAL A 220 -1.55 1.98 -17.11
CA VAL A 220 -0.82 3.12 -16.53
C VAL A 220 0.56 2.66 -16.08
N SER A 221 1.59 3.48 -16.33
CA SER A 221 2.92 3.17 -15.82
C SER A 221 2.96 3.21 -14.28
N PRO A 222 3.81 2.41 -13.61
CA PRO A 222 4.00 2.52 -12.17
C PRO A 222 4.41 3.93 -11.73
N GLN A 223 5.21 4.62 -12.54
CA GLN A 223 5.71 5.97 -12.28
C GLN A 223 4.59 7.01 -12.32
N ASP A 224 3.74 6.98 -13.35
CA ASP A 224 2.61 7.90 -13.46
C ASP A 224 1.58 7.68 -12.34
N ALA A 225 1.26 6.42 -12.05
CA ALA A 225 0.39 6.08 -10.94
C ALA A 225 0.96 6.57 -9.60
N ALA A 226 2.26 6.36 -9.37
CA ALA A 226 2.95 6.78 -8.15
C ALA A 226 2.97 8.30 -7.99
N ALA A 227 3.25 9.05 -9.06
CA ALA A 227 3.22 10.52 -9.04
C ALA A 227 1.83 11.04 -8.65
N ARG A 228 0.77 10.48 -9.24
CA ARG A 228 -0.62 10.84 -8.92
C ARG A 228 -1.01 10.46 -7.50
N ILE A 229 -0.59 9.29 -6.99
CA ILE A 229 -0.82 8.87 -5.60
C ILE A 229 -0.06 9.80 -4.63
N ALA A 230 1.18 10.15 -4.92
CA ALA A 230 1.94 11.08 -4.09
C ALA A 230 1.26 12.46 -4.01
N ALA A 231 0.74 12.97 -5.13
CA ALA A 231 -0.06 14.20 -5.17
C ALA A 231 -1.38 14.04 -4.39
N TYR A 232 -2.06 12.90 -4.50
CA TYR A 232 -3.28 12.60 -3.75
C TYR A 232 -3.04 12.59 -2.24
N LEU A 233 -1.93 12.04 -1.77
CA LEU A 233 -1.58 11.95 -0.35
C LEU A 233 -1.44 13.32 0.34
N VAL A 234 -1.06 14.37 -0.39
CA VAL A 234 -0.86 15.72 0.18
C VAL A 234 -2.08 16.62 0.04
N ARG A 235 -3.16 16.17 -0.57
CA ARG A 235 -4.39 16.95 -0.74
C ARG A 235 -4.97 17.39 0.61
N PRO A 236 -5.50 18.62 0.70
CA PRO A 236 -6.18 19.08 1.92
C PRO A 236 -7.43 18.29 2.27
N ASP A 237 -8.11 17.77 1.25
CA ASP A 237 -9.33 16.98 1.34
C ASP A 237 -9.08 15.46 1.42
N PHE A 238 -7.83 15.01 1.64
CA PHE A 238 -7.53 13.59 1.87
C PHE A 238 -8.40 13.04 3.01
N GLY A 239 -9.14 11.97 2.73
CA GLY A 239 -10.06 11.34 3.67
C GLY A 239 -11.50 11.87 3.61
N ALA A 240 -11.82 12.85 2.75
CA ALA A 240 -13.20 13.27 2.52
C ALA A 240 -14.02 12.18 1.81
N THR A 241 -13.36 11.37 0.97
CA THR A 241 -13.94 10.20 0.31
C THR A 241 -13.18 8.96 0.80
N GLU A 242 -13.88 8.07 1.51
CA GLU A 242 -13.26 6.89 2.13
C GLU A 242 -12.87 5.82 1.11
N LEU A 243 -13.74 5.61 0.10
CA LEU A 243 -13.55 4.64 -0.99
C LEU A 243 -13.42 5.40 -2.30
N ASP A 244 -12.19 5.64 -2.72
CA ASP A 244 -11.89 6.53 -3.83
C ASP A 244 -11.25 5.82 -5.03
N ASP A 245 -11.12 6.54 -6.13
CA ASP A 245 -10.54 6.04 -7.37
C ASP A 245 -9.62 7.11 -7.96
N LEU A 246 -8.36 6.73 -8.20
CA LEU A 246 -7.34 7.65 -8.72
C LEU A 246 -7.72 8.25 -10.08
N ARG A 247 -8.57 7.58 -10.84
CA ARG A 247 -9.08 8.07 -12.15
C ARG A 247 -9.98 9.29 -12.03
N ASN A 248 -10.51 9.58 -10.84
CA ASN A 248 -11.31 10.79 -10.59
C ASN A 248 -10.44 12.05 -10.49
N TYR A 249 -9.11 11.89 -10.44
CA TYR A 249 -8.14 12.97 -10.27
C TYR A 249 -7.19 12.98 -11.47
N ALA A 250 -7.58 13.65 -12.53
CA ALA A 250 -6.78 13.82 -13.76
C ALA A 250 -5.72 14.91 -13.59
#